data_c1e5c56b0e2d0a1637164a61abfb4d11
#
_entry.id   c1e5c56b0e2d0a1637164a61abfb4d11
#
_cell.length_a   1.000
_cell.length_b   1.000
_cell.length_c   1.000
_cell.angle_alpha   90.00
_cell.angle_beta   90.00
_cell.angle_gamma   90.00
#
_symmetry.space_group_name_H-M   'P 1'
#
loop_
_entity.id
_entity.type
_entity.pdbx_description
1 polymer ?
#
loop_
_entity_poly.entity_id
_entity_poly.type
_entity_poly.pdbx_seq_one_letter_code
_entity_poly.pdbx_strand_id
1 'polypeptide(L)'
;MRLTVLAAVSLLAVAAAGCTNETLDSFDKVDVDITKVSKKTDYQLSSTVLGKLSSMNIDRSSPMMLRIFKEEGRLELWKADRSNRYQLVRNYKICAWSGKLGPKMKEGDRQAPEGFYPLSRANMNPNSSYFLAINTGFPNAFDRANKASGTHLMIHGACSSSGCYSMTDEQMVEIFAFARDAFNGGQSTIQLQAFPFRMTAENMARHRDNPNIEFWKMLKGGYDHFELTKRPPEVNVCEKKYVFNQQADKSFSPAGACPAMTTPAALEVALGSYNKTYASAYAKAMQKYDGTVWVEPSEAQRKAIVADQRKGRELAYAPTGNSLDAGKLMTAHDIAEQKRKAEEAERRKVEAAERAVREAEEAKLDAEQAKMKEVEAFAADVAAEKADKQARGAGALPVPEENPGVAAVGKKEAEPFWKFWNKKVEPRKAEPVAGVTRQDAGQQVEQKTQATATTTTGKPVEKPVASADALPVPDGNPSVQVVEKTAEKPFWKFWQK
;
A
#
# COMPACT_ATOMS: atom_id res chain seq x y z
N MET A 1 -47.45 -53.58 35.17
CA MET A 1 -47.53 -52.70 34.01
C MET A 1 -46.72 -51.43 34.39
N ARG A 2 -45.49 -51.29 33.88
CA ARG A 2 -44.62 -50.07 34.05
C ARG A 2 -44.53 -49.39 32.68
N LEU A 3 -45.15 -48.20 32.58
CA LEU A 3 -44.99 -47.35 31.41
C LEU A 3 -43.65 -46.61 31.52
N THR A 4 -42.77 -46.89 30.59
CA THR A 4 -41.56 -46.14 30.36
C THR A 4 -41.83 -44.98 29.43
N VAL A 5 -41.74 -43.73 29.94
CA VAL A 5 -41.82 -42.50 29.15
C VAL A 5 -40.42 -42.25 28.58
N LEU A 6 -40.29 -42.40 27.26
CA LEU A 6 -39.10 -41.98 26.52
C LEU A 6 -39.20 -40.46 26.25
N ALA A 7 -38.38 -39.69 26.95
CA ALA A 7 -38.15 -38.26 26.64
C ALA A 7 -37.18 -38.14 25.48
N ALA A 8 -37.70 -37.76 24.32
CA ALA A 8 -36.87 -37.39 23.18
C ALA A 8 -36.26 -36.00 23.41
N VAL A 9 -34.96 -35.97 23.76
CA VAL A 9 -34.17 -34.71 23.79
C VAL A 9 -33.76 -34.43 22.34
N SER A 10 -34.45 -33.48 21.71
CA SER A 10 -34.03 -32.92 20.42
C SER A 10 -32.83 -32.02 20.63
N LEU A 11 -31.62 -32.51 20.34
CA LEU A 11 -30.41 -31.67 20.21
C LEU A 11 -30.60 -30.81 18.96
N LEU A 12 -30.92 -29.53 19.16
CA LEU A 12 -30.68 -28.51 18.13
C LEU A 12 -29.17 -28.31 18.01
N ALA A 13 -28.53 -29.00 17.07
CA ALA A 13 -27.21 -28.65 16.62
C ALA A 13 -27.31 -27.33 15.84
N VAL A 14 -26.97 -26.20 16.48
CA VAL A 14 -26.68 -24.97 15.78
C VAL A 14 -25.41 -25.23 14.99
N ALA A 15 -25.56 -25.54 13.71
CA ALA A 15 -24.47 -25.55 12.77
C ALA A 15 -23.91 -24.13 12.70
N ALA A 16 -22.84 -23.86 13.44
CA ALA A 16 -21.94 -22.77 13.14
C ALA A 16 -21.37 -23.09 11.75
N ALA A 17 -22.01 -22.55 10.71
CA ALA A 17 -21.47 -22.53 9.37
C ALA A 17 -20.21 -21.63 9.43
N GLY A 18 -19.11 -22.22 9.86
CA GLY A 18 -17.78 -21.67 9.62
C GLY A 18 -17.64 -21.57 8.11
N CYS A 19 -17.46 -20.38 7.58
CA CYS A 19 -17.08 -20.20 6.19
C CYS A 19 -15.81 -21.01 5.95
N THR A 20 -15.95 -22.16 5.28
CA THR A 20 -14.80 -22.96 4.85
C THR A 20 -14.06 -22.18 3.77
N ASN A 21 -12.75 -22.40 3.63
CA ASN A 21 -11.96 -21.76 2.57
C ASN A 21 -12.58 -21.94 1.18
N GLU A 22 -13.22 -23.06 0.91
CA GLU A 22 -13.92 -23.33 -0.35
C GLU A 22 -15.11 -22.38 -0.62
N THR A 23 -15.87 -22.00 0.43
CA THR A 23 -16.93 -20.99 0.28
C THR A 23 -16.38 -19.61 -0.02
N LEU A 24 -15.25 -19.25 0.55
CA LEU A 24 -14.58 -17.97 0.25
C LEU A 24 -14.00 -17.95 -1.17
N ASP A 25 -13.42 -19.03 -1.64
CA ASP A 25 -12.87 -19.15 -3.01
C ASP A 25 -13.97 -19.01 -4.08
N SER A 26 -15.21 -19.43 -3.79
CA SER A 26 -16.35 -19.21 -4.71
C SER A 26 -16.75 -17.75 -4.89
N PHE A 27 -16.40 -16.86 -3.93
CA PHE A 27 -16.61 -15.41 -4.04
C PHE A 27 -15.49 -14.69 -4.78
N ASP A 28 -14.34 -15.33 -4.99
CA ASP A 28 -13.16 -14.74 -5.63
C ASP A 28 -13.19 -14.86 -7.14
N LYS A 29 -13.93 -15.83 -7.69
CA LYS A 29 -13.92 -16.11 -9.12
C LYS A 29 -14.69 -15.03 -9.88
N VAL A 30 -13.95 -14.23 -10.63
CA VAL A 30 -14.50 -13.25 -11.57
C VAL A 30 -14.62 -13.90 -12.94
N ASP A 31 -15.85 -13.94 -13.46
CA ASP A 31 -16.17 -14.53 -14.77
C ASP A 31 -16.26 -13.39 -15.81
N VAL A 32 -15.15 -12.72 -16.03
CA VAL A 32 -15.00 -11.62 -17.00
C VAL A 32 -13.97 -12.01 -18.05
N ASP A 33 -14.39 -12.10 -19.30
CA ASP A 33 -13.46 -12.19 -20.42
C ASP A 33 -13.13 -10.79 -20.91
N ILE A 34 -11.96 -10.28 -20.48
CA ILE A 34 -11.54 -8.92 -20.75
C ILE A 34 -11.35 -8.65 -22.26
N THR A 35 -11.08 -9.69 -23.04
CA THR A 35 -10.89 -9.56 -24.50
C THR A 35 -12.20 -9.25 -25.23
N LYS A 36 -13.34 -9.56 -24.61
CA LYS A 36 -14.69 -9.28 -25.13
C LYS A 36 -15.28 -7.96 -24.62
N VAL A 37 -14.54 -7.24 -23.75
CA VAL A 37 -15.01 -5.98 -23.18
C VAL A 37 -14.62 -4.83 -24.12
N SER A 38 -15.51 -4.48 -25.05
CA SER A 38 -15.27 -3.39 -26.04
C SER A 38 -15.25 -2.00 -25.39
N LYS A 39 -16.13 -1.76 -24.40
CA LYS A 39 -16.19 -0.53 -23.61
C LYS A 39 -16.16 -0.85 -22.12
N LYS A 40 -14.99 -0.71 -21.51
CA LYS A 40 -14.76 -1.05 -20.10
C LYS A 40 -15.70 -0.32 -19.11
N THR A 41 -16.12 0.90 -19.44
CA THR A 41 -17.07 1.69 -18.61
C THR A 41 -18.50 1.21 -18.69
N ASP A 42 -18.87 0.55 -19.79
CA ASP A 42 -20.25 0.12 -20.09
C ASP A 42 -20.43 -1.37 -19.81
N TYR A 43 -19.41 -2.04 -19.26
CA TYR A 43 -19.49 -3.47 -18.91
C TYR A 43 -20.74 -3.75 -18.08
N GLN A 44 -21.46 -4.79 -18.46
CA GLN A 44 -22.65 -5.27 -17.75
C GLN A 44 -22.28 -6.46 -16.88
N LEU A 45 -22.76 -6.46 -15.64
CA LEU A 45 -22.58 -7.60 -14.74
C LEU A 45 -23.15 -8.86 -15.40
N SER A 46 -22.44 -9.98 -15.29
CA SER A 46 -22.85 -11.25 -15.89
C SER A 46 -24.18 -11.76 -15.31
N SER A 47 -24.89 -12.60 -16.07
CA SER A 47 -26.14 -13.23 -15.61
C SER A 47 -25.93 -14.04 -14.33
N THR A 48 -24.77 -14.68 -14.17
CA THR A 48 -24.37 -15.40 -12.96
C THR A 48 -24.33 -14.47 -11.75
N VAL A 49 -23.70 -13.29 -11.91
CA VAL A 49 -23.64 -12.28 -10.84
C VAL A 49 -25.04 -11.77 -10.51
N LEU A 50 -25.84 -11.43 -11.54
CA LEU A 50 -27.20 -10.93 -11.35
C LEU A 50 -28.10 -11.97 -10.69
N GLY A 51 -27.97 -13.26 -11.07
CA GLY A 51 -28.66 -14.37 -10.44
C GLY A 51 -28.32 -14.53 -8.96
N LYS A 52 -27.03 -14.39 -8.61
CA LYS A 52 -26.57 -14.39 -7.22
C LYS A 52 -27.16 -13.21 -6.42
N LEU A 53 -27.15 -12.00 -6.96
CA LEU A 53 -27.75 -10.84 -6.30
C LEU A 53 -29.24 -11.09 -6.02
N SER A 54 -29.97 -11.60 -7.02
CA SER A 54 -31.39 -11.91 -6.88
C SER A 54 -31.65 -12.93 -5.77
N SER A 55 -30.84 -14.00 -5.69
CA SER A 55 -30.97 -15.02 -4.62
C SER A 55 -30.69 -14.46 -3.21
N MET A 56 -29.97 -13.34 -3.11
CA MET A 56 -29.67 -12.63 -1.87
C MET A 56 -30.67 -11.49 -1.58
N ASN A 57 -31.73 -11.33 -2.36
CA ASN A 57 -32.66 -10.21 -2.31
C ASN A 57 -31.99 -8.83 -2.48
N ILE A 58 -30.99 -8.77 -3.34
CA ILE A 58 -30.22 -7.57 -3.64
C ILE A 58 -30.55 -7.14 -5.07
N ASP A 59 -30.98 -5.89 -5.22
CA ASP A 59 -31.17 -5.31 -6.54
C ASP A 59 -29.82 -4.88 -7.14
N ARG A 60 -29.69 -4.91 -8.46
CA ARG A 60 -28.49 -4.49 -9.16
C ARG A 60 -28.04 -3.08 -8.74
N SER A 61 -28.98 -2.17 -8.57
CA SER A 61 -28.77 -0.78 -8.18
C SER A 61 -28.72 -0.55 -6.67
N SER A 62 -28.86 -1.58 -5.83
CA SER A 62 -28.77 -1.46 -4.38
C SER A 62 -27.46 -0.79 -3.94
N PRO A 63 -27.49 -0.03 -2.84
CA PRO A 63 -26.27 0.57 -2.26
C PRO A 63 -25.18 -0.45 -2.00
N MET A 64 -23.93 -0.01 -2.18
CA MET A 64 -22.73 -0.82 -1.93
C MET A 64 -21.73 -0.13 -1.02
N MET A 65 -20.80 -0.92 -0.48
CA MET A 65 -19.60 -0.47 0.20
C MET A 65 -18.43 -1.41 -0.11
N LEU A 66 -17.22 -0.92 0.11
CA LEU A 66 -15.97 -1.67 -0.06
C LEU A 66 -15.23 -1.77 1.27
N ARG A 67 -14.66 -2.96 1.53
CA ARG A 67 -13.76 -3.16 2.68
C ARG A 67 -12.45 -3.77 2.21
N ILE A 68 -11.35 -3.23 2.65
CA ILE A 68 -10.00 -3.71 2.33
C ILE A 68 -9.35 -4.21 3.63
N PHE A 69 -8.68 -5.36 3.53
CA PHE A 69 -7.86 -5.95 4.58
C PHE A 69 -6.46 -6.19 4.02
N LYS A 70 -5.50 -5.36 4.45
CA LYS A 70 -4.15 -5.34 3.86
C LYS A 70 -3.37 -6.63 4.13
N GLU A 71 -3.39 -7.12 5.37
CA GLU A 71 -2.68 -8.36 5.74
C GLU A 71 -3.19 -9.56 4.96
N GLU A 72 -4.50 -9.70 4.86
CA GLU A 72 -5.14 -10.80 4.13
C GLU A 72 -5.10 -10.61 2.61
N GLY A 73 -4.75 -9.40 2.14
CA GLY A 73 -4.71 -9.07 0.71
C GLY A 73 -6.11 -9.19 0.06
N ARG A 74 -7.16 -8.72 0.75
CA ARG A 74 -8.55 -8.87 0.31
C ARG A 74 -9.26 -7.54 0.16
N LEU A 75 -10.08 -7.47 -0.88
CA LEU A 75 -11.08 -6.43 -1.09
C LEU A 75 -12.46 -7.08 -1.14
N GLU A 76 -13.30 -6.74 -0.17
CA GLU A 76 -14.68 -7.19 -0.08
C GLU A 76 -15.63 -6.15 -0.68
N LEU A 77 -16.58 -6.60 -1.48
CA LEU A 77 -17.68 -5.81 -1.99
C LEU A 77 -18.97 -6.28 -1.32
N TRP A 78 -19.62 -5.37 -0.64
CA TRP A 78 -20.85 -5.58 0.09
C TRP A 78 -21.97 -4.77 -0.56
N LYS A 79 -23.19 -5.31 -0.59
CA LYS A 79 -24.39 -4.60 -1.07
C LYS A 79 -25.53 -4.76 -0.10
N ALA A 80 -26.36 -3.72 -0.01
CA ALA A 80 -27.57 -3.72 0.81
C ALA A 80 -28.64 -4.62 0.17
N ASP A 81 -29.24 -5.49 0.97
CA ASP A 81 -30.48 -6.17 0.63
C ASP A 81 -31.71 -5.25 0.84
N ARG A 82 -32.90 -5.75 0.57
CA ARG A 82 -34.15 -4.98 0.74
C ARG A 82 -34.47 -4.61 2.19
N SER A 83 -33.83 -5.23 3.17
CA SER A 83 -33.89 -4.84 4.59
C SER A 83 -32.86 -3.78 4.98
N ASN A 84 -32.12 -3.27 4.03
CA ASN A 84 -31.00 -2.34 4.21
C ASN A 84 -29.87 -2.93 5.08
N ARG A 85 -29.68 -4.26 5.04
CA ARG A 85 -28.54 -4.95 5.65
C ARG A 85 -27.58 -5.35 4.55
N TYR A 86 -26.30 -5.05 4.76
CA TYR A 86 -25.27 -5.35 3.77
C TYR A 86 -24.84 -6.81 3.87
N GLN A 87 -24.77 -7.46 2.71
CA GLN A 87 -24.31 -8.83 2.54
C GLN A 87 -23.08 -8.85 1.64
N LEU A 88 -22.17 -9.81 1.90
CA LEU A 88 -20.95 -9.99 1.11
C LEU A 88 -21.31 -10.57 -0.26
N VAL A 89 -21.01 -9.81 -1.32
CA VAL A 89 -21.25 -10.21 -2.72
C VAL A 89 -20.00 -10.75 -3.37
N ARG A 90 -18.86 -10.12 -3.13
CA ARG A 90 -17.55 -10.48 -3.68
C ARG A 90 -16.45 -10.33 -2.62
N ASN A 91 -15.43 -11.19 -2.77
CA ASN A 91 -14.21 -11.15 -1.95
C ASN A 91 -13.00 -11.32 -2.88
N TYR A 92 -12.52 -10.22 -3.44
CA TYR A 92 -11.43 -10.22 -4.39
C TYR A 92 -10.08 -10.35 -3.70
N LYS A 93 -9.17 -11.11 -4.32
CA LYS A 93 -7.76 -11.09 -3.97
C LYS A 93 -7.11 -9.84 -4.55
N ILE A 94 -6.47 -9.03 -3.71
CA ILE A 94 -5.70 -7.87 -4.15
C ILE A 94 -4.39 -8.37 -4.79
N CYS A 95 -4.05 -7.85 -5.96
CA CYS A 95 -2.79 -8.18 -6.63
C CYS A 95 -1.58 -7.67 -5.86
N ALA A 96 -1.64 -6.41 -5.46
CA ALA A 96 -0.59 -5.75 -4.70
C ALA A 96 -1.12 -4.51 -3.98
N TRP A 97 -0.55 -4.22 -2.83
CA TRP A 97 -0.60 -2.94 -2.15
C TRP A 97 0.80 -2.59 -1.66
N SER A 98 1.09 -1.34 -1.41
CA SER A 98 2.46 -0.92 -1.05
C SER A 98 2.55 -0.43 0.38
N GLY A 99 3.77 -0.49 0.91
CA GLY A 99 4.12 0.00 2.23
C GLY A 99 3.98 -1.08 3.30
N LYS A 100 3.65 -0.65 4.51
CA LYS A 100 3.49 -1.47 5.71
C LYS A 100 2.05 -1.46 6.18
N LEU A 101 1.74 -2.25 7.21
CA LEU A 101 0.54 -2.02 8.01
C LEU A 101 0.70 -0.69 8.76
N GLY A 102 -0.38 0.10 8.81
CA GLY A 102 -0.41 1.43 9.41
C GLY A 102 -0.90 2.53 8.48
N PRO A 103 -1.13 3.74 9.02
CA PRO A 103 -1.65 4.87 8.28
C PRO A 103 -0.64 5.40 7.26
N LYS A 104 -1.16 6.02 6.20
CA LYS A 104 -0.35 6.85 5.31
C LYS A 104 -0.18 8.23 5.94
N MET A 105 1.07 8.73 5.98
CA MET A 105 1.38 10.01 6.64
C MET A 105 1.87 11.09 5.69
N LYS A 106 2.64 10.74 4.66
CA LYS A 106 3.23 11.75 3.78
C LYS A 106 3.31 11.30 2.33
N GLU A 107 3.33 12.26 1.44
CA GLU A 107 3.59 11.99 0.03
C GLU A 107 4.95 11.30 -0.17
N GLY A 108 5.02 10.36 -1.11
CA GLY A 108 6.24 9.62 -1.40
C GLY A 108 6.57 8.47 -0.43
N ASP A 109 5.83 8.29 0.68
CA ASP A 109 6.04 7.18 1.62
C ASP A 109 5.62 5.81 1.05
N ARG A 110 5.01 5.80 -0.13
CA ARG A 110 4.50 4.60 -0.83
C ARG A 110 3.57 3.74 0.02
N GLN A 111 2.90 4.34 0.98
CA GLN A 111 2.01 3.67 1.93
C GLN A 111 0.58 3.67 1.40
N ALA A 112 -0.04 2.49 1.33
CA ALA A 112 -1.47 2.36 1.07
C ALA A 112 -2.26 2.82 2.30
N PRO A 113 -3.28 3.71 2.14
CA PRO A 113 -3.96 4.35 3.26
C PRO A 113 -4.86 3.39 4.03
N GLU A 114 -5.00 3.60 5.34
CA GLU A 114 -5.98 2.93 6.20
C GLU A 114 -6.93 3.97 6.77
N GLY A 115 -8.23 3.65 6.85
CA GLY A 115 -9.26 4.56 7.33
C GLY A 115 -10.61 4.41 6.65
N PHE A 116 -11.47 5.42 6.77
CA PHE A 116 -12.81 5.46 6.23
C PHE A 116 -12.92 6.57 5.18
N TYR A 117 -13.22 6.22 3.94
CA TYR A 117 -13.18 7.13 2.80
C TYR A 117 -14.54 7.17 2.09
N PRO A 118 -15.19 8.35 2.02
CA PRO A 118 -16.41 8.52 1.23
C PRO A 118 -16.04 8.69 -0.25
N LEU A 119 -16.50 7.77 -1.08
CA LEU A 119 -16.30 7.79 -2.53
C LEU A 119 -17.56 8.32 -3.21
N SER A 120 -17.46 9.42 -3.90
CA SER A 120 -18.50 9.94 -4.79
C SER A 120 -18.32 9.43 -6.22
N ARG A 121 -19.28 9.70 -7.08
CA ARG A 121 -19.16 9.41 -8.53
C ARG A 121 -17.92 10.07 -9.16
N ALA A 122 -17.50 11.24 -8.67
CA ALA A 122 -16.31 11.96 -9.16
C ALA A 122 -14.99 11.22 -8.85
N ASN A 123 -15.01 10.27 -7.90
CA ASN A 123 -13.84 9.43 -7.62
C ASN A 123 -13.61 8.35 -8.68
N MET A 124 -14.60 8.05 -9.52
CA MET A 124 -14.47 7.07 -10.60
C MET A 124 -13.67 7.66 -11.77
N ASN A 125 -12.56 7.03 -12.10
CA ASN A 125 -11.69 7.42 -13.22
C ASN A 125 -11.76 6.40 -14.36
N PRO A 126 -12.56 6.64 -15.40
CA PRO A 126 -12.68 5.74 -16.56
C PRO A 126 -11.46 5.80 -17.49
N ASN A 127 -10.66 6.87 -17.40
CA ASN A 127 -9.51 7.13 -18.28
C ASN A 127 -8.18 6.89 -17.58
N SER A 128 -8.15 5.99 -16.59
CA SER A 128 -6.92 5.65 -15.88
C SER A 128 -5.91 4.98 -16.81
N SER A 129 -4.64 5.37 -16.70
CA SER A 129 -3.51 4.66 -17.30
C SER A 129 -3.34 3.23 -16.77
N TYR A 130 -3.97 2.91 -15.64
CA TYR A 130 -4.03 1.59 -15.03
C TYR A 130 -5.40 0.93 -15.28
N PHE A 131 -5.84 0.93 -16.52
CA PHE A 131 -7.08 0.36 -17.02
C PHE A 131 -8.33 1.14 -16.55
N LEU A 132 -8.82 0.92 -15.34
CA LEU A 132 -9.87 1.66 -14.63
C LEU A 132 -9.40 1.96 -13.22
N ALA A 133 -9.86 3.06 -12.62
CA ALA A 133 -9.50 3.38 -11.25
C ALA A 133 -10.67 4.03 -10.48
N ILE A 134 -10.65 3.87 -9.16
CA ILE A 134 -11.47 4.59 -8.21
C ILE A 134 -10.54 5.27 -7.22
N ASN A 135 -10.53 6.60 -7.19
CA ASN A 135 -9.74 7.37 -6.24
C ASN A 135 -10.28 7.12 -4.82
N THR A 136 -9.42 6.80 -3.88
CA THR A 136 -9.80 6.54 -2.48
C THR A 136 -10.33 7.78 -1.75
N GLY A 137 -10.07 8.97 -2.29
CA GLY A 137 -10.40 10.23 -1.62
C GLY A 137 -9.43 10.62 -0.50
N PHE A 138 -8.28 9.95 -0.42
CA PHE A 138 -7.20 10.35 0.50
C PHE A 138 -6.61 11.71 0.07
N PRO A 139 -6.29 12.63 0.99
CA PRO A 139 -6.56 12.59 2.41
C PRO A 139 -8.02 12.96 2.77
N ASN A 140 -8.64 12.19 3.67
CA ASN A 140 -9.98 12.49 4.19
C ASN A 140 -9.92 13.56 5.31
N ALA A 141 -11.03 13.78 6.04
CA ALA A 141 -11.09 14.76 7.13
C ALA A 141 -10.13 14.41 8.29
N PHE A 142 -10.04 13.13 8.65
CA PHE A 142 -9.12 12.63 9.67
C PHE A 142 -7.66 12.82 9.25
N ASP A 143 -7.33 12.42 8.04
CA ASP A 143 -5.98 12.51 7.49
C ASP A 143 -5.48 13.96 7.49
N ARG A 144 -6.32 14.89 7.00
CA ARG A 144 -6.00 16.33 7.00
C ARG A 144 -5.83 16.90 8.40
N ALA A 145 -6.70 16.53 9.34
CA ALA A 145 -6.59 16.98 10.74
C ALA A 145 -5.29 16.49 11.38
N ASN A 146 -4.77 15.32 10.97
CA ASN A 146 -3.52 14.74 11.42
C ASN A 146 -2.32 15.10 10.53
N LYS A 147 -2.48 16.10 9.63
CA LYS A 147 -1.42 16.62 8.74
C LYS A 147 -0.86 15.59 7.75
N ALA A 148 -1.62 14.55 7.45
CA ALA A 148 -1.25 13.60 6.42
C ALA A 148 -1.34 14.25 5.03
N SER A 149 -0.43 13.90 4.14
CA SER A 149 -0.31 14.46 2.79
C SER A 149 -0.11 13.38 1.74
N GLY A 150 -0.48 13.70 0.52
CA GLY A 150 -0.37 12.84 -0.66
C GLY A 150 -1.62 12.91 -1.52
N THR A 151 -1.50 12.42 -2.74
CA THR A 151 -2.57 12.45 -3.74
C THR A 151 -2.59 11.17 -4.56
N HIS A 152 -3.63 11.00 -5.39
CA HIS A 152 -3.72 9.94 -6.39
C HIS A 152 -3.60 8.50 -5.85
N LEU A 153 -4.13 8.26 -4.66
CA LEU A 153 -4.23 6.91 -4.12
C LEU A 153 -5.53 6.26 -4.59
N MET A 154 -5.41 5.12 -5.26
CA MET A 154 -6.52 4.53 -6.01
C MET A 154 -6.67 3.03 -5.73
N ILE A 155 -7.88 2.53 -5.98
CA ILE A 155 -8.13 1.13 -6.33
C ILE A 155 -8.12 1.09 -7.86
N HIS A 156 -7.26 0.29 -8.50
CA HIS A 156 -7.09 0.30 -9.96
C HIS A 156 -6.69 -1.06 -10.53
N GLY A 157 -6.82 -1.23 -11.83
CA GLY A 157 -6.36 -2.41 -12.57
C GLY A 157 -4.84 -2.49 -12.75
N ALA A 158 -4.38 -3.27 -13.71
CA ALA A 158 -2.98 -3.47 -14.11
C ALA A 158 -2.05 -4.08 -13.03
N CYS A 159 -2.58 -4.63 -11.96
CA CYS A 159 -1.88 -5.47 -10.98
C CYS A 159 -0.50 -4.94 -10.51
N SER A 160 -0.34 -3.60 -10.37
CA SER A 160 0.92 -2.92 -10.01
C SER A 160 0.65 -1.79 -9.03
N SER A 161 1.40 -1.66 -7.93
CA SER A 161 1.16 -0.65 -6.90
C SER A 161 2.42 0.11 -6.46
N SER A 162 2.24 1.41 -6.19
CA SER A 162 3.23 2.29 -5.56
C SER A 162 2.56 3.23 -4.53
N GLY A 163 1.65 2.69 -3.69
CA GLY A 163 0.82 3.42 -2.72
C GLY A 163 -0.67 3.16 -2.90
N CYS A 164 -1.05 2.41 -3.92
CA CYS A 164 -2.43 2.10 -4.29
C CYS A 164 -2.82 0.67 -3.87
N TYR A 165 -4.09 0.33 -4.12
CA TYR A 165 -4.61 -1.03 -4.08
C TYR A 165 -4.83 -1.51 -5.51
N SER A 166 -4.01 -2.42 -6.01
CA SER A 166 -4.11 -2.88 -7.39
C SER A 166 -4.85 -4.20 -7.48
N MET A 167 -5.71 -4.27 -8.48
CA MET A 167 -6.56 -5.39 -8.82
C MET A 167 -6.18 -5.89 -10.23
N THR A 168 -6.70 -7.06 -10.63
CA THR A 168 -6.66 -7.43 -12.04
C THR A 168 -7.66 -6.56 -12.83
N ASP A 169 -7.50 -6.50 -14.15
CA ASP A 169 -8.38 -5.73 -15.02
C ASP A 169 -9.81 -6.29 -15.00
N GLU A 170 -9.96 -7.62 -14.94
CA GLU A 170 -11.25 -8.31 -14.83
C GLU A 170 -11.97 -7.96 -13.53
N GLN A 171 -11.23 -7.96 -12.40
CA GLN A 171 -11.78 -7.56 -11.11
C GLN A 171 -12.19 -6.08 -11.13
N MET A 172 -11.33 -5.24 -11.72
CA MET A 172 -11.57 -3.81 -11.72
C MET A 172 -12.77 -3.40 -12.59
N VAL A 173 -12.98 -4.04 -13.74
CA VAL A 173 -14.15 -3.77 -14.57
C VAL A 173 -15.45 -4.18 -13.86
N GLU A 174 -15.45 -5.29 -13.12
CA GLU A 174 -16.60 -5.73 -12.33
C GLU A 174 -16.86 -4.78 -11.15
N ILE A 175 -15.84 -4.40 -10.38
CA ILE A 175 -15.95 -3.44 -9.27
C ILE A 175 -16.47 -2.09 -9.79
N PHE A 176 -15.97 -1.62 -10.92
CA PHE A 176 -16.39 -0.38 -11.53
C PHE A 176 -17.87 -0.41 -11.98
N ALA A 177 -18.30 -1.54 -12.53
CA ALA A 177 -19.70 -1.76 -12.90
C ALA A 177 -20.63 -1.74 -11.69
N PHE A 178 -20.27 -2.43 -10.60
CA PHE A 178 -21.02 -2.38 -9.34
C PHE A 178 -21.14 -0.96 -8.79
N ALA A 179 -20.04 -0.19 -8.79
CA ALA A 179 -20.04 1.19 -8.31
C ALA A 179 -20.92 2.10 -9.18
N ARG A 180 -20.77 2.00 -10.51
CA ARG A 180 -21.62 2.70 -11.48
C ARG A 180 -23.09 2.42 -11.23
N ASP A 181 -23.46 1.15 -11.08
CA ASP A 181 -24.85 0.72 -10.91
C ASP A 181 -25.43 1.20 -9.56
N ALA A 182 -24.66 1.19 -8.49
CA ALA A 182 -25.05 1.75 -7.20
C ALA A 182 -25.27 3.27 -7.26
N PHE A 183 -24.38 4.02 -7.91
CA PHE A 183 -24.57 5.45 -8.16
C PHE A 183 -25.77 5.75 -9.05
N ASN A 184 -26.03 4.91 -10.05
CA ASN A 184 -27.24 5.04 -10.90
C ASN A 184 -28.52 4.75 -10.10
N GLY A 185 -28.44 3.91 -9.06
CA GLY A 185 -29.52 3.64 -8.11
C GLY A 185 -29.77 4.75 -7.08
N GLY A 186 -29.04 5.88 -7.16
CA GLY A 186 -29.22 7.03 -6.27
C GLY A 186 -28.30 7.06 -5.06
N GLN A 187 -27.36 6.11 -4.92
CA GLN A 187 -26.35 6.19 -3.85
C GLN A 187 -25.45 7.40 -4.10
N SER A 188 -25.41 8.35 -3.16
CA SER A 188 -24.56 9.55 -3.27
C SER A 188 -23.09 9.27 -2.97
N THR A 189 -22.85 8.34 -2.04
CA THR A 189 -21.51 8.06 -1.51
C THR A 189 -21.36 6.58 -1.21
N ILE A 190 -20.32 5.95 -1.75
CA ILE A 190 -19.88 4.59 -1.41
C ILE A 190 -18.84 4.71 -0.30
N GLN A 191 -19.04 4.04 0.81
CA GLN A 191 -18.02 4.00 1.88
C GLN A 191 -16.95 2.97 1.55
N LEU A 192 -15.69 3.40 1.52
CA LEU A 192 -14.51 2.53 1.55
C LEU A 192 -13.97 2.48 2.97
N GLN A 193 -13.85 1.27 3.51
CA GLN A 193 -13.21 0.98 4.78
C GLN A 193 -11.91 0.24 4.50
N ALA A 194 -10.76 0.84 4.80
CA ALA A 194 -9.45 0.21 4.60
C ALA A 194 -8.81 -0.08 5.96
N PHE A 195 -8.58 -1.36 6.22
CA PHE A 195 -8.06 -1.87 7.49
C PHE A 195 -6.70 -2.55 7.33
N PRO A 196 -5.86 -2.57 8.37
CA PRO A 196 -4.62 -3.33 8.37
C PRO A 196 -4.89 -4.83 8.21
N PHE A 197 -5.90 -5.33 8.91
CA PHE A 197 -6.34 -6.72 8.97
C PHE A 197 -7.79 -6.79 9.46
N ARG A 198 -8.43 -7.95 9.44
CA ARG A 198 -9.72 -8.16 10.12
C ARG A 198 -9.54 -7.92 11.62
N MET A 199 -10.27 -6.97 12.18
CA MET A 199 -10.04 -6.48 13.54
C MET A 199 -10.66 -7.39 14.61
N THR A 200 -10.43 -8.70 14.46
CA THR A 200 -10.80 -9.73 15.44
C THR A 200 -9.94 -9.63 16.69
N ALA A 201 -10.41 -10.20 17.79
CA ALA A 201 -9.65 -10.28 19.03
C ALA A 201 -8.29 -10.96 18.84
N GLU A 202 -8.23 -12.01 18.00
CA GLU A 202 -7.02 -12.75 17.70
C GLU A 202 -5.99 -11.90 16.92
N ASN A 203 -6.42 -11.22 15.87
CA ASN A 203 -5.53 -10.39 15.07
C ASN A 203 -5.04 -9.17 15.87
N MET A 204 -5.90 -8.53 16.65
CA MET A 204 -5.50 -7.42 17.51
C MET A 204 -4.50 -7.86 18.60
N ALA A 205 -4.62 -9.08 19.12
CA ALA A 205 -3.66 -9.64 20.06
C ALA A 205 -2.30 -9.97 19.40
N ARG A 206 -2.31 -10.48 18.17
CA ARG A 206 -1.08 -10.71 17.39
C ARG A 206 -0.28 -9.44 17.15
N HIS A 207 -0.97 -8.32 16.98
CA HIS A 207 -0.36 -7.02 16.67
C HIS A 207 -0.28 -6.06 17.87
N ARG A 208 -0.45 -6.56 19.10
CA ARG A 208 -0.54 -5.75 20.34
C ARG A 208 0.63 -4.79 20.56
N ASP A 209 1.82 -5.19 20.11
CA ASP A 209 3.06 -4.41 20.32
C ASP A 209 3.39 -3.49 19.13
N ASN A 210 2.51 -3.42 18.12
CA ASN A 210 2.75 -2.57 16.97
C ASN A 210 2.58 -1.10 17.32
N PRO A 211 3.46 -0.18 16.87
CA PRO A 211 3.35 1.24 17.16
C PRO A 211 2.06 1.90 16.66
N ASN A 212 1.35 1.26 15.71
CA ASN A 212 0.07 1.75 15.21
C ASN A 212 -1.15 1.19 15.96
N ILE A 213 -0.96 0.45 17.05
CA ILE A 213 -2.06 -0.26 17.73
C ILE A 213 -3.18 0.69 18.20
N GLU A 214 -2.85 1.90 18.63
CA GLU A 214 -3.85 2.87 19.09
C GLU A 214 -4.66 3.45 17.92
N PHE A 215 -4.03 3.68 16.79
CA PHE A 215 -4.74 4.03 15.56
C PHE A 215 -5.70 2.90 15.15
N TRP A 216 -5.27 1.65 15.24
CA TRP A 216 -6.09 0.50 14.91
C TRP A 216 -7.23 0.27 15.91
N LYS A 217 -7.05 0.54 17.19
CA LYS A 217 -8.14 0.54 18.18
C LYS A 217 -9.22 1.55 17.83
N MET A 218 -8.83 2.72 17.32
CA MET A 218 -9.78 3.72 16.84
C MET A 218 -10.52 3.22 15.58
N LEU A 219 -9.82 2.66 14.59
CA LEU A 219 -10.45 2.08 13.39
C LEU A 219 -11.42 0.94 13.77
N LYS A 220 -11.05 0.15 14.78
CA LYS A 220 -11.87 -0.93 15.29
C LYS A 220 -13.27 -0.47 15.73
N GLY A 221 -13.41 0.73 16.25
CA GLY A 221 -14.73 1.29 16.57
C GLY A 221 -15.68 1.21 15.39
N GLY A 222 -15.29 1.72 14.22
CA GLY A 222 -16.12 1.65 13.02
C GLY A 222 -16.26 0.24 12.44
N TYR A 223 -15.23 -0.59 12.57
CA TYR A 223 -15.31 -2.01 12.21
C TYR A 223 -16.39 -2.72 13.01
N ASP A 224 -16.42 -2.57 14.33
CA ASP A 224 -17.37 -3.21 15.23
C ASP A 224 -18.80 -2.75 14.96
N HIS A 225 -19.01 -1.46 14.68
CA HIS A 225 -20.33 -0.94 14.33
C HIS A 225 -20.89 -1.63 13.08
N PHE A 226 -20.06 -1.85 12.05
CA PHE A 226 -20.48 -2.59 10.88
C PHE A 226 -20.76 -4.07 11.19
N GLU A 227 -19.89 -4.72 11.96
CA GLU A 227 -20.11 -6.15 12.30
C GLU A 227 -21.41 -6.38 13.05
N LEU A 228 -21.82 -5.46 13.91
CA LEU A 228 -23.06 -5.53 14.66
C LEU A 228 -24.29 -5.18 13.81
N THR A 229 -24.22 -4.10 13.08
CA THR A 229 -25.40 -3.56 12.38
C THR A 229 -25.57 -4.11 10.98
N LYS A 230 -24.47 -4.58 10.37
CA LYS A 230 -24.36 -4.86 8.93
C LYS A 230 -24.77 -3.66 8.08
N ARG A 231 -24.51 -2.46 8.57
CA ARG A 231 -24.68 -1.18 7.88
C ARG A 231 -23.41 -0.35 7.99
N PRO A 232 -23.00 0.36 6.93
CA PRO A 232 -21.87 1.30 7.03
C PRO A 232 -22.12 2.29 8.17
N PRO A 233 -21.16 2.45 9.11
CA PRO A 233 -21.32 3.45 10.16
C PRO A 233 -21.30 4.85 9.57
N GLU A 234 -22.05 5.77 10.18
CA GLU A 234 -21.81 7.19 9.98
C GLU A 234 -20.45 7.54 10.59
N VAL A 235 -19.61 8.24 9.81
CA VAL A 235 -18.23 8.56 10.18
C VAL A 235 -18.06 10.06 10.27
N ASN A 236 -17.78 10.55 11.46
CA ASN A 236 -17.42 11.93 11.74
C ASN A 236 -16.00 12.02 12.30
N VAL A 237 -15.46 13.22 12.40
CA VAL A 237 -14.11 13.47 12.94
C VAL A 237 -14.16 14.69 13.86
N CYS A 238 -13.66 14.57 15.07
CA CYS A 238 -13.37 15.66 15.99
C CYS A 238 -12.16 15.31 16.87
N GLU A 239 -11.48 16.31 17.41
CA GLU A 239 -10.22 16.11 18.17
C GLU A 239 -9.20 15.24 17.42
N LYS A 240 -9.20 15.33 16.06
CA LYS A 240 -8.35 14.52 15.17
C LYS A 240 -8.59 13.00 15.29
N LYS A 241 -9.78 12.58 15.72
CA LYS A 241 -10.17 11.18 15.88
C LYS A 241 -11.46 10.90 15.13
N TYR A 242 -11.59 9.67 14.62
CA TYR A 242 -12.88 9.18 14.13
C TYR A 242 -13.88 9.00 15.27
N VAL A 243 -15.12 9.37 15.02
CA VAL A 243 -16.29 9.05 15.84
C VAL A 243 -17.36 8.41 14.96
N PHE A 244 -18.05 7.41 15.48
CA PHE A 244 -18.93 6.55 14.69
C PHE A 244 -20.35 6.54 15.25
N ASN A 245 -21.35 6.76 14.37
CA ASN A 245 -22.77 6.73 14.71
C ASN A 245 -23.13 7.59 15.95
N GLN A 246 -22.50 8.76 16.05
CA GLN A 246 -22.76 9.68 17.15
C GLN A 246 -23.82 10.72 16.76
N GLN A 247 -24.80 10.92 17.61
CA GLN A 247 -25.76 12.01 17.52
C GLN A 247 -25.22 13.22 18.26
N ALA A 248 -25.25 14.40 17.64
CA ALA A 248 -24.77 15.65 18.25
C ALA A 248 -25.64 16.83 17.79
N ASP A 249 -25.80 17.82 18.69
CA ASP A 249 -26.54 19.04 18.38
C ASP A 249 -25.76 20.03 17.50
N LYS A 250 -24.45 19.85 17.42
CA LYS A 250 -23.54 20.72 16.65
C LYS A 250 -22.74 19.89 15.65
N SER A 251 -22.33 20.54 14.56
CA SER A 251 -21.46 19.92 13.57
C SER A 251 -20.09 19.55 14.13
N PHE A 252 -19.56 18.44 13.67
CA PHE A 252 -18.22 17.97 14.02
C PHE A 252 -17.15 18.81 13.31
N SER A 253 -16.13 19.25 14.07
CA SER A 253 -14.97 19.93 13.52
C SER A 253 -13.74 18.99 13.61
N PRO A 254 -13.10 18.64 12.52
CA PRO A 254 -12.06 17.60 12.53
C PRO A 254 -10.89 17.86 13.48
N ALA A 255 -10.45 19.10 13.63
CA ALA A 255 -9.37 19.50 14.53
C ALA A 255 -9.87 20.13 15.85
N GLY A 256 -11.16 20.48 15.92
CA GLY A 256 -11.79 21.11 17.08
C GLY A 256 -12.25 20.10 18.13
N ALA A 257 -12.68 20.63 19.28
CA ALA A 257 -13.27 19.81 20.34
C ALA A 257 -14.53 19.09 19.84
N CYS A 258 -14.74 17.89 20.33
CA CYS A 258 -15.97 17.16 20.05
C CYS A 258 -17.17 17.85 20.70
N PRO A 259 -18.30 18.00 19.98
CA PRO A 259 -19.54 18.45 20.60
C PRO A 259 -20.03 17.43 21.63
N ALA A 260 -20.99 17.82 22.46
CA ALA A 260 -21.74 16.85 23.26
C ALA A 260 -22.40 15.85 22.29
N MET A 261 -22.14 14.58 22.48
CA MET A 261 -22.58 13.53 21.57
C MET A 261 -23.06 12.30 22.34
N THR A 262 -24.03 11.60 21.77
CA THR A 262 -24.62 10.39 22.33
C THR A 262 -24.65 9.26 21.30
N THR A 263 -24.43 8.06 21.78
CA THR A 263 -24.64 6.84 20.97
C THR A 263 -26.12 6.46 21.04
N PRO A 264 -26.76 6.07 19.93
CA PRO A 264 -28.13 5.54 19.98
C PRO A 264 -28.24 4.38 20.98
N ALA A 265 -29.22 4.41 21.88
CA ALA A 265 -29.35 3.51 23.03
C ALA A 265 -29.29 2.01 22.62
N ALA A 266 -30.01 1.63 21.53
CA ALA A 266 -29.97 0.25 21.06
C ALA A 266 -28.57 -0.19 20.59
N LEU A 267 -27.82 0.71 19.97
CA LEU A 267 -26.46 0.46 19.54
C LEU A 267 -25.50 0.39 20.73
N GLU A 268 -25.68 1.24 21.73
CA GLU A 268 -24.88 1.22 22.96
C GLU A 268 -25.01 -0.13 23.71
N VAL A 269 -26.24 -0.64 23.85
CA VAL A 269 -26.49 -1.97 24.44
C VAL A 269 -25.83 -3.07 23.63
N ALA A 270 -25.97 -3.05 22.30
CA ALA A 270 -25.37 -4.04 21.41
C ALA A 270 -23.82 -4.01 21.48
N LEU A 271 -23.22 -2.81 21.49
CA LEU A 271 -21.78 -2.62 21.65
C LEU A 271 -21.29 -3.10 23.03
N GLY A 272 -22.06 -2.84 24.09
CA GLY A 272 -21.73 -3.30 25.44
C GLY A 272 -21.65 -4.84 25.53
N SER A 273 -22.61 -5.55 24.91
CA SER A 273 -22.60 -7.01 24.85
C SER A 273 -21.43 -7.54 23.98
N TYR A 274 -21.25 -6.96 22.81
CA TYR A 274 -20.14 -7.30 21.92
C TYR A 274 -18.79 -7.11 22.57
N ASN A 275 -18.57 -5.99 23.24
CA ASN A 275 -17.30 -5.67 23.91
C ASN A 275 -16.96 -6.65 25.03
N LYS A 276 -17.95 -7.16 25.78
CA LYS A 276 -17.73 -8.22 26.78
C LYS A 276 -17.22 -9.51 26.13
N THR A 277 -17.87 -9.93 25.06
CA THR A 277 -17.48 -11.13 24.29
C THR A 277 -16.09 -10.96 23.67
N TYR A 278 -15.84 -9.78 23.08
CA TYR A 278 -14.55 -9.42 22.51
C TYR A 278 -13.44 -9.42 23.58
N ALA A 279 -13.66 -8.81 24.75
CA ALA A 279 -12.66 -8.75 25.81
C ALA A 279 -12.25 -10.16 26.29
N SER A 280 -13.23 -11.07 26.43
CA SER A 280 -12.95 -12.47 26.78
C SER A 280 -12.12 -13.18 25.68
N ALA A 281 -12.49 -12.99 24.40
CA ALA A 281 -11.75 -13.57 23.29
C ALA A 281 -10.34 -12.98 23.18
N TYR A 282 -10.19 -11.66 23.42
CA TYR A 282 -8.89 -10.98 23.40
C TYR A 282 -7.96 -11.49 24.52
N ALA A 283 -8.49 -11.68 25.74
CA ALA A 283 -7.72 -12.23 26.86
C ALA A 283 -7.20 -13.65 26.54
N LYS A 284 -8.04 -14.50 25.93
CA LYS A 284 -7.62 -15.85 25.46
C LYS A 284 -6.54 -15.76 24.38
N ALA A 285 -6.71 -14.84 23.42
CA ALA A 285 -5.73 -14.65 22.35
C ALA A 285 -4.40 -14.10 22.90
N MET A 286 -4.43 -13.22 23.89
CA MET A 286 -3.23 -12.74 24.58
C MET A 286 -2.44 -13.89 25.23
N GLN A 287 -3.13 -14.84 25.87
CA GLN A 287 -2.49 -16.05 26.42
C GLN A 287 -1.91 -16.94 25.31
N LYS A 288 -2.67 -17.13 24.20
CA LYS A 288 -2.22 -17.94 23.05
C LYS A 288 -0.94 -17.40 22.42
N TYR A 289 -0.78 -16.08 22.37
CA TYR A 289 0.37 -15.40 21.75
C TYR A 289 1.38 -14.87 22.75
N ASP A 290 1.32 -15.33 24.01
CA ASP A 290 2.32 -14.95 25.00
C ASP A 290 3.73 -15.34 24.55
N GLY A 291 4.72 -14.50 24.85
CA GLY A 291 6.12 -14.69 24.44
C GLY A 291 6.36 -14.53 22.92
N THR A 292 5.35 -14.16 22.12
CA THR A 292 5.54 -13.88 20.68
C THR A 292 5.41 -12.41 20.36
N VAL A 293 6.11 -11.96 19.31
CA VAL A 293 6.07 -10.60 18.77
C VAL A 293 5.82 -10.65 17.28
N TRP A 294 5.03 -9.72 16.76
CA TRP A 294 4.85 -9.56 15.31
C TRP A 294 6.06 -8.86 14.71
N VAL A 295 6.77 -9.54 13.82
CA VAL A 295 7.96 -9.03 13.14
C VAL A 295 7.64 -8.76 11.68
N GLU A 296 7.74 -7.50 11.28
CA GLU A 296 7.59 -7.08 9.89
C GLU A 296 8.91 -7.28 9.11
N PRO A 297 8.84 -7.58 7.80
CA PRO A 297 10.03 -7.62 6.96
C PRO A 297 10.76 -6.27 6.97
N SER A 298 12.09 -6.32 7.01
CA SER A 298 12.93 -5.12 6.84
C SER A 298 12.74 -4.52 5.43
N GLU A 299 13.10 -3.26 5.24
CA GLU A 299 13.01 -2.61 3.91
C GLU A 299 13.83 -3.36 2.84
N ALA A 300 14.99 -3.92 3.21
CA ALA A 300 15.80 -4.73 2.32
C ALA A 300 15.10 -6.04 1.92
N GLN A 301 14.46 -6.72 2.89
CA GLN A 301 13.67 -7.92 2.63
C GLN A 301 12.46 -7.60 1.73
N ARG A 302 11.75 -6.49 1.97
CA ARG A 302 10.64 -6.04 1.13
C ARG A 302 11.09 -5.81 -0.31
N LYS A 303 12.23 -5.14 -0.52
CA LYS A 303 12.82 -4.94 -1.85
C LYS A 303 13.17 -6.25 -2.53
N ALA A 304 13.75 -7.21 -1.80
CA ALA A 304 14.08 -8.53 -2.32
C ALA A 304 12.82 -9.32 -2.73
N ILE A 305 11.77 -9.32 -1.91
CA ILE A 305 10.48 -9.95 -2.23
C ILE A 305 9.88 -9.34 -3.51
N VAL A 306 9.86 -8.01 -3.62
CA VAL A 306 9.36 -7.32 -4.82
C VAL A 306 10.21 -7.66 -6.05
N ALA A 307 11.54 -7.69 -5.91
CA ALA A 307 12.43 -8.04 -7.01
C ALA A 307 12.21 -9.49 -7.48
N ASP A 308 12.01 -10.42 -6.56
CA ASP A 308 11.71 -11.82 -6.89
C ASP A 308 10.34 -11.97 -7.57
N GLN A 309 9.33 -11.29 -7.08
CA GLN A 309 7.99 -11.29 -7.69
C GLN A 309 7.97 -10.69 -9.10
N ARG A 310 8.95 -9.86 -9.45
CA ARG A 310 9.09 -9.25 -10.78
C ARG A 310 9.82 -10.11 -11.79
N LYS A 311 10.54 -11.14 -11.38
CA LYS A 311 11.29 -12.01 -12.30
C LYS A 311 10.36 -12.63 -13.33
N GLY A 312 10.71 -12.48 -14.62
CA GLY A 312 9.98 -13.07 -15.73
C GLY A 312 8.60 -12.47 -15.99
N ARG A 313 8.28 -11.30 -15.43
CA ARG A 313 7.02 -10.57 -15.67
C ARG A 313 7.27 -9.24 -16.32
N GLU A 314 6.35 -8.80 -17.20
CA GLU A 314 6.37 -7.44 -17.70
C GLU A 314 6.20 -6.43 -16.55
N LEU A 315 6.92 -5.32 -16.62
CA LEU A 315 7.00 -4.35 -15.53
C LEU A 315 5.63 -3.74 -15.15
N ALA A 316 4.74 -3.58 -16.14
CA ALA A 316 3.40 -3.03 -15.96
C ALA A 316 2.48 -3.93 -15.13
N TYR A 317 2.67 -5.25 -15.19
CA TYR A 317 1.84 -6.24 -14.51
C TYR A 317 2.51 -6.90 -13.31
N ALA A 318 3.76 -6.53 -13.03
CA ALA A 318 4.47 -7.08 -11.87
C ALA A 318 4.02 -6.40 -10.58
N PRO A 319 3.77 -7.14 -9.50
CA PRO A 319 3.50 -6.56 -8.18
C PRO A 319 4.64 -5.63 -7.78
N THR A 320 4.32 -4.40 -7.40
CA THR A 320 5.30 -3.40 -6.96
C THR A 320 5.33 -3.19 -5.46
N GLY A 321 4.37 -3.79 -4.76
CA GLY A 321 4.25 -3.78 -3.32
C GLY A 321 4.38 -5.18 -2.73
N ASN A 322 4.44 -5.26 -1.42
CA ASN A 322 4.58 -6.51 -0.70
C ASN A 322 3.27 -6.95 -0.03
N SER A 323 2.17 -6.85 -0.74
CA SER A 323 0.86 -7.22 -0.24
C SER A 323 0.78 -8.62 0.40
N LEU A 324 1.74 -9.49 0.13
CA LEU A 324 1.68 -10.90 0.49
C LEU A 324 2.53 -11.27 1.73
N ASP A 325 3.35 -10.35 2.24
CA ASP A 325 4.19 -10.60 3.41
C ASP A 325 4.17 -9.40 4.37
N ALA A 326 3.07 -9.29 5.11
CA ALA A 326 2.89 -8.26 6.11
C ALA A 326 3.74 -8.49 7.37
N GLY A 327 4.32 -9.68 7.53
CA GLY A 327 5.14 -10.10 8.67
C GLY A 327 4.72 -11.46 9.24
N LYS A 328 5.32 -11.84 10.35
CA LYS A 328 5.04 -13.09 11.04
C LYS A 328 5.24 -12.98 12.55
N LEU A 329 4.56 -13.86 13.30
CA LEU A 329 4.82 -14.04 14.72
C LEU A 329 6.14 -14.78 14.92
N MET A 330 6.96 -14.28 15.83
CA MET A 330 8.23 -14.88 16.22
C MET A 330 8.38 -14.88 17.73
N THR A 331 9.02 -15.93 18.28
CA THR A 331 9.45 -15.94 19.67
C THR A 331 10.75 -15.12 19.84
N ALA A 332 11.10 -14.76 21.07
CA ALA A 332 12.38 -14.11 21.36
C ALA A 332 13.57 -14.97 20.89
N HIS A 333 13.45 -16.30 21.00
CA HIS A 333 14.46 -17.24 20.52
C HIS A 333 14.61 -17.17 18.98
N ASP A 334 13.49 -17.18 18.23
CA ASP A 334 13.51 -17.10 16.76
C ASP A 334 14.12 -15.78 16.28
N ILE A 335 13.81 -14.67 16.98
CA ILE A 335 14.37 -13.35 16.68
C ILE A 335 15.88 -13.34 16.91
N ALA A 336 16.35 -13.90 18.03
CA ALA A 336 17.77 -13.99 18.34
C ALA A 336 18.51 -14.86 17.32
N GLU A 337 17.93 -16.00 16.93
CA GLU A 337 18.50 -16.89 15.92
C GLU A 337 18.56 -16.21 14.53
N GLN A 338 17.50 -15.51 14.14
CA GLN A 338 17.48 -14.76 12.87
C GLN A 338 18.55 -13.66 12.86
N LYS A 339 18.70 -12.93 13.98
CA LYS A 339 19.74 -11.90 14.12
C LYS A 339 21.14 -12.51 13.99
N ARG A 340 21.43 -13.61 14.70
CA ARG A 340 22.70 -14.33 14.61
C ARG A 340 23.01 -14.78 13.18
N LYS A 341 22.01 -15.37 12.47
CA LYS A 341 22.17 -15.79 11.07
C LYS A 341 22.45 -14.61 10.14
N ALA A 342 21.80 -13.46 10.38
CA ALA A 342 22.03 -12.25 9.60
C ALA A 342 23.43 -11.69 9.83
N GLU A 343 23.90 -11.63 11.08
CA GLU A 343 25.26 -11.20 11.44
C GLU A 343 26.34 -12.12 10.85
N GLU A 344 26.12 -13.44 10.90
CA GLU A 344 27.02 -14.41 10.29
C GLU A 344 27.06 -14.28 8.76
N ALA A 345 25.91 -14.09 8.11
CA ALA A 345 25.86 -13.86 6.67
C ALA A 345 26.56 -12.56 6.25
N GLU A 346 26.46 -11.50 7.04
CA GLU A 346 27.15 -10.24 6.78
C GLU A 346 28.67 -10.40 6.96
N ARG A 347 29.11 -11.07 8.03
CA ARG A 347 30.53 -11.39 8.24
C ARG A 347 31.10 -12.17 7.06
N ARG A 348 30.39 -13.21 6.59
CA ARG A 348 30.84 -13.99 5.41
C ARG A 348 30.95 -13.13 4.15
N LYS A 349 30.08 -12.12 3.96
CA LYS A 349 30.19 -11.19 2.83
C LYS A 349 31.42 -10.29 2.95
N VAL A 350 31.69 -9.77 4.14
CA VAL A 350 32.89 -8.96 4.41
C VAL A 350 34.15 -9.79 4.16
N GLU A 351 34.21 -10.99 4.71
CA GLU A 351 35.36 -11.92 4.51
C GLU A 351 35.57 -12.29 3.02
N ALA A 352 34.47 -12.49 2.28
CA ALA A 352 34.54 -12.74 0.84
C ALA A 352 35.00 -11.50 0.05
N ALA A 353 34.56 -10.32 0.42
CA ALA A 353 35.02 -9.08 -0.20
C ALA A 353 36.51 -8.81 0.08
N GLU A 354 36.97 -9.02 1.31
CA GLU A 354 38.39 -8.87 1.68
C GLU A 354 39.27 -9.91 0.95
N ARG A 355 38.77 -11.14 0.77
CA ARG A 355 39.46 -12.17 -0.02
C ARG A 355 39.58 -11.73 -1.48
N ALA A 356 38.50 -11.25 -2.08
CA ALA A 356 38.51 -10.79 -3.46
C ALA A 356 39.47 -9.61 -3.67
N VAL A 357 39.60 -8.71 -2.68
CA VAL A 357 40.56 -7.60 -2.75
C VAL A 357 41.99 -8.14 -2.69
N ARG A 358 42.32 -9.07 -1.79
CA ARG A 358 43.66 -9.69 -1.73
C ARG A 358 44.02 -10.43 -3.01
N GLU A 359 43.11 -11.24 -3.56
CA GLU A 359 43.31 -11.94 -4.82
C GLU A 359 43.56 -10.97 -6.00
N ALA A 360 42.83 -9.83 -6.02
CA ALA A 360 43.06 -8.80 -7.01
C ALA A 360 44.37 -8.03 -6.86
N GLU A 361 44.89 -7.86 -5.62
CA GLU A 361 46.20 -7.28 -5.36
C GLU A 361 47.35 -8.25 -5.75
N GLU A 362 47.21 -9.52 -5.40
CA GLU A 362 48.16 -10.57 -5.82
C GLU A 362 48.22 -10.66 -7.34
N ALA A 363 47.07 -10.70 -8.02
CA ALA A 363 47.06 -10.76 -9.47
C ALA A 363 47.68 -9.49 -10.14
N LYS A 364 47.58 -8.32 -9.52
CA LYS A 364 48.27 -7.11 -10.00
C LYS A 364 49.79 -7.23 -9.80
N LEU A 365 50.23 -7.74 -8.67
CA LEU A 365 51.65 -7.92 -8.39
C LEU A 365 52.28 -8.91 -9.37
N ASP A 366 51.61 -10.03 -9.61
CA ASP A 366 52.07 -11.06 -10.58
C ASP A 366 52.11 -10.48 -12.01
N ALA A 367 51.12 -9.66 -12.41
CA ALA A 367 51.10 -9.01 -13.70
C ALA A 367 52.24 -7.98 -13.84
N GLU A 368 52.60 -7.27 -12.77
CA GLU A 368 53.72 -6.33 -12.74
C GLU A 368 55.07 -7.07 -12.83
N GLN A 369 55.24 -8.17 -12.08
CA GLN A 369 56.42 -9.00 -12.17
C GLN A 369 56.59 -9.64 -13.56
N ALA A 370 55.51 -10.09 -14.20
CA ALA A 370 55.54 -10.59 -15.57
C ALA A 370 56.02 -9.53 -16.58
N LYS A 371 55.53 -8.31 -16.46
CA LYS A 371 55.98 -7.14 -17.28
C LYS A 371 57.46 -6.83 -17.02
N MET A 372 57.95 -6.88 -15.78
CA MET A 372 59.34 -6.64 -15.50
C MET A 372 60.25 -7.71 -16.16
N LYS A 373 59.85 -8.97 -16.09
CA LYS A 373 60.59 -10.09 -16.79
C LYS A 373 60.59 -9.91 -18.30
N GLU A 374 59.49 -9.42 -18.91
CA GLU A 374 59.41 -9.14 -20.35
C GLU A 374 60.33 -7.98 -20.75
N VAL A 375 60.40 -6.93 -19.92
CA VAL A 375 61.34 -5.82 -20.11
C VAL A 375 62.78 -6.23 -19.97
N GLU A 376 63.13 -7.10 -18.98
CA GLU A 376 64.46 -7.66 -18.83
C GLU A 376 64.87 -8.55 -20.02
N ALA A 377 63.97 -9.40 -20.52
CA ALA A 377 64.20 -10.23 -21.70
C ALA A 377 64.42 -9.37 -22.92
N PHE A 378 63.63 -8.34 -23.13
CA PHE A 378 63.79 -7.39 -24.23
C PHE A 378 65.14 -6.65 -24.12
N ALA A 379 65.54 -6.22 -22.93
CA ALA A 379 66.85 -5.57 -22.68
C ALA A 379 68.02 -6.51 -23.00
N ALA A 380 67.89 -7.78 -22.67
CA ALA A 380 68.89 -8.83 -22.99
C ALA A 380 69.03 -9.04 -24.52
N ASP A 381 67.87 -9.11 -25.24
CA ASP A 381 67.86 -9.26 -26.70
C ASP A 381 68.52 -8.04 -27.38
N VAL A 382 68.21 -6.82 -26.94
CA VAL A 382 68.89 -5.59 -27.45
C VAL A 382 70.37 -5.56 -27.18
N ALA A 383 70.83 -6.08 -26.02
CA ALA A 383 72.22 -6.18 -25.69
C ALA A 383 72.94 -7.22 -26.57
N ALA A 384 72.33 -8.37 -26.82
CA ALA A 384 72.83 -9.40 -27.72
C ALA A 384 72.93 -8.89 -29.15
N GLU A 385 71.91 -8.14 -29.66
CA GLU A 385 71.97 -7.58 -31.01
C GLU A 385 73.09 -6.52 -31.14
N LYS A 386 73.35 -5.68 -30.09
CA LYS A 386 74.47 -4.75 -30.04
C LYS A 386 75.81 -5.45 -30.06
N ALA A 387 75.97 -6.54 -29.31
CA ALA A 387 77.17 -7.36 -29.28
C ALA A 387 77.46 -8.01 -30.63
N ASP A 388 76.44 -8.53 -31.31
CA ASP A 388 76.54 -9.11 -32.67
C ASP A 388 76.92 -8.04 -33.72
N LYS A 389 76.33 -6.84 -33.65
CA LYS A 389 76.74 -5.69 -34.52
C LYS A 389 78.18 -5.25 -34.26
N GLN A 390 78.67 -5.23 -33.02
CA GLN A 390 80.06 -4.95 -32.72
C GLN A 390 81.03 -6.03 -33.24
N ALA A 391 80.63 -7.27 -33.14
CA ALA A 391 81.43 -8.40 -33.66
C ALA A 391 81.51 -8.37 -35.18
N ARG A 392 80.48 -7.94 -35.89
CA ARG A 392 80.48 -7.79 -37.36
C ARG A 392 81.15 -6.52 -37.85
N GLY A 393 81.32 -5.48 -37.01
CA GLY A 393 81.91 -4.19 -37.36
C GLY A 393 83.43 -4.14 -37.35
N ALA A 394 84.15 -5.26 -37.04
CA ALA A 394 85.61 -5.33 -37.02
C ALA A 394 86.25 -5.61 -38.41
N GLY A 395 85.45 -5.64 -39.51
CA GLY A 395 85.93 -5.75 -40.91
C GLY A 395 85.85 -4.39 -41.60
N ALA A 396 86.96 -3.77 -41.83
CA ALA A 396 87.12 -2.49 -42.52
C ALA A 396 86.46 -2.49 -43.88
N LEU A 397 85.55 -1.53 -44.15
CA LEU A 397 85.10 -1.18 -45.51
C LEU A 397 85.51 0.26 -45.83
N PRO A 398 85.88 0.61 -47.03
CA PRO A 398 86.43 1.89 -47.42
C PRO A 398 85.38 3.00 -47.49
N VAL A 399 85.83 4.20 -47.17
CA VAL A 399 85.05 5.43 -47.19
C VAL A 399 84.79 5.85 -48.64
N PRO A 400 83.61 6.13 -49.07
CA PRO A 400 83.32 6.88 -50.25
C PRO A 400 83.27 8.39 -49.99
N GLU A 401 83.80 9.15 -50.88
CA GLU A 401 83.93 10.60 -50.96
C GLU A 401 82.59 11.37 -50.86
N GLU A 402 82.72 12.58 -50.36
CA GLU A 402 81.70 13.61 -50.14
C GLU A 402 80.74 13.85 -51.30
N ASN A 403 79.50 13.99 -51.07
CA ASN A 403 78.51 14.64 -51.89
C ASN A 403 77.89 15.87 -51.15
N PRO A 404 78.13 17.10 -51.67
CA PRO A 404 77.60 18.32 -50.97
C PRO A 404 76.17 18.62 -51.40
N GLY A 405 75.26 18.68 -50.48
CA GLY A 405 74.01 19.32 -50.80
C GLY A 405 72.73 18.73 -50.19
N VAL A 406 72.53 18.73 -48.90
CA VAL A 406 71.19 18.72 -48.35
C VAL A 406 71.13 19.69 -47.14
N ALA A 407 70.21 20.64 -47.24
CA ALA A 407 69.97 21.69 -46.31
C ALA A 407 69.58 21.18 -44.92
N ALA A 408 70.04 21.87 -43.90
CA ALA A 408 69.76 21.61 -42.48
C ALA A 408 68.23 21.65 -42.15
N VAL A 409 67.69 20.49 -41.81
CA VAL A 409 66.41 20.43 -41.13
C VAL A 409 66.65 20.49 -39.60
N GLY A 410 66.10 21.49 -38.96
CA GLY A 410 66.32 21.78 -37.55
C GLY A 410 65.93 20.62 -36.63
N LYS A 411 66.81 20.29 -35.72
CA LYS A 411 66.57 19.35 -34.62
C LYS A 411 65.49 19.93 -33.69
N LYS A 412 64.30 19.35 -33.72
CA LYS A 412 63.36 19.46 -32.62
C LYS A 412 63.87 18.56 -31.49
N GLU A 413 64.28 19.22 -30.37
CA GLU A 413 64.58 18.51 -29.16
C GLU A 413 63.32 17.69 -28.70
N ALA A 414 63.48 16.40 -28.52
CA ALA A 414 62.45 15.55 -27.97
C ALA A 414 62.31 15.89 -26.46
N GLU A 415 61.16 16.36 -26.06
CA GLU A 415 60.85 16.57 -24.67
C GLU A 415 60.95 15.27 -23.87
N PRO A 416 61.57 15.24 -22.69
CA PRO A 416 61.75 14.00 -21.91
C PRO A 416 60.41 13.47 -21.40
N PHE A 417 60.25 12.18 -21.56
CA PHE A 417 59.07 11.35 -21.25
C PHE A 417 58.47 11.57 -19.84
N TRP A 418 59.23 12.00 -18.86
CA TRP A 418 58.75 12.23 -17.50
C TRP A 418 57.81 13.44 -17.35
N LYS A 419 57.71 14.37 -18.29
CA LYS A 419 56.75 15.48 -18.28
C LYS A 419 55.29 15.05 -18.47
N PHE A 420 55.05 13.85 -18.88
CA PHE A 420 53.69 13.34 -19.06
C PHE A 420 52.97 12.99 -17.74
N TRP A 421 53.70 12.80 -16.67
CA TRP A 421 53.15 12.35 -15.37
C TRP A 421 52.74 13.47 -14.41
N ASN A 422 52.99 14.70 -14.72
CA ASN A 422 52.71 15.88 -13.86
C ASN A 422 51.56 16.77 -14.34
N LYS A 423 50.72 16.32 -15.27
CA LYS A 423 49.46 17.01 -15.55
C LYS A 423 48.43 16.65 -14.47
N LYS A 424 48.21 17.56 -13.50
CA LYS A 424 47.03 17.57 -12.66
C LYS A 424 45.80 17.44 -13.55
N VAL A 425 45.01 16.38 -13.34
CA VAL A 425 43.71 16.21 -13.94
C VAL A 425 42.79 17.25 -13.29
N GLU A 426 42.52 18.34 -13.97
CA GLU A 426 41.39 19.20 -13.61
C GLU A 426 40.07 18.49 -13.91
N PRO A 427 39.06 18.60 -13.04
CA PRO A 427 37.76 17.96 -13.29
C PRO A 427 37.13 18.59 -14.53
N ARG A 428 36.85 17.77 -15.53
CA ARG A 428 36.06 18.16 -16.71
C ARG A 428 34.71 18.70 -16.28
N LYS A 429 34.46 19.98 -16.54
CA LYS A 429 33.11 20.52 -16.64
C LYS A 429 32.36 19.74 -17.70
N ALA A 430 31.20 19.23 -17.32
CA ALA A 430 30.28 18.56 -18.24
C ALA A 430 29.83 19.59 -19.29
N GLU A 431 30.16 19.36 -20.53
CA GLU A 431 29.53 20.01 -21.68
C GLU A 431 28.16 19.38 -21.93
N PRO A 432 27.13 20.18 -22.25
CA PRO A 432 25.80 19.65 -22.55
C PRO A 432 25.80 18.96 -23.91
N VAL A 433 25.38 17.70 -23.92
CA VAL A 433 25.10 16.94 -25.15
C VAL A 433 23.91 17.56 -25.83
N ALA A 434 24.11 18.11 -27.01
CA ALA A 434 23.09 18.66 -27.89
C ALA A 434 22.21 17.52 -28.46
N GLY A 435 20.88 17.70 -28.34
CA GLY A 435 19.92 17.33 -29.35
C GLY A 435 19.34 15.93 -29.32
N VAL A 436 18.29 15.72 -28.51
CA VAL A 436 17.10 14.97 -28.97
C VAL A 436 15.88 15.78 -28.54
N THR A 437 15.28 16.45 -29.49
CA THR A 437 14.01 17.16 -29.35
C THR A 437 12.87 16.18 -29.06
N ARG A 438 12.32 16.20 -27.85
CA ARG A 438 10.97 15.76 -27.57
C ARG A 438 10.11 17.00 -27.43
N GLN A 439 9.14 17.12 -28.33
CA GLN A 439 8.09 18.12 -28.27
C GLN A 439 7.16 17.79 -27.11
N ASP A 440 7.27 18.55 -26.03
CA ASP A 440 6.23 18.64 -24.99
C ASP A 440 5.28 19.75 -25.40
N ALA A 441 4.06 19.35 -25.80
CA ALA A 441 2.93 20.25 -25.95
C ALA A 441 2.36 20.57 -24.55
N GLY A 442 2.91 21.57 -23.89
CA GLY A 442 2.32 22.20 -22.72
C GLY A 442 1.41 23.34 -23.16
N GLN A 443 0.11 23.11 -23.21
CA GLN A 443 -0.88 24.20 -23.31
C GLN A 443 -1.18 24.70 -21.90
N GLN A 444 -0.62 25.84 -21.57
CA GLN A 444 -1.11 26.74 -20.49
C GLN A 444 -2.39 27.39 -20.99
N VAL A 445 -3.51 27.13 -20.33
CA VAL A 445 -4.72 27.91 -20.46
C VAL A 445 -4.73 28.95 -19.32
N GLU A 446 -4.36 30.18 -19.63
CA GLU A 446 -4.65 31.36 -18.82
C GLU A 446 -6.15 31.61 -18.84
N GLN A 447 -6.86 31.42 -17.74
CA GLN A 447 -8.20 31.95 -17.54
C GLN A 447 -8.12 33.37 -16.96
N LYS A 448 -8.38 34.31 -17.82
CA LYS A 448 -8.61 35.72 -17.53
C LYS A 448 -9.96 35.88 -16.85
N THR A 449 -9.98 36.30 -15.61
CA THR A 449 -11.18 36.67 -14.86
C THR A 449 -11.68 38.01 -15.35
N GLN A 450 -12.86 38.08 -15.95
CA GLN A 450 -13.63 39.30 -16.08
C GLN A 450 -14.90 39.20 -15.25
N ALA A 451 -14.96 40.05 -14.24
CA ALA A 451 -16.15 40.30 -13.46
C ALA A 451 -17.13 41.15 -14.26
N THR A 452 -18.39 40.72 -14.35
CA THR A 452 -19.50 41.62 -14.70
C THR A 452 -20.59 41.40 -13.67
N ALA A 453 -20.81 42.42 -12.88
CA ALA A 453 -21.92 42.55 -11.95
C ALA A 453 -23.22 42.82 -12.73
N THR A 454 -24.27 42.06 -12.46
CA THR A 454 -25.61 42.46 -12.79
C THR A 454 -26.53 42.16 -11.60
N THR A 455 -26.99 43.22 -11.01
CA THR A 455 -27.98 43.29 -9.93
C THR A 455 -29.36 42.96 -10.48
N THR A 456 -30.07 41.98 -9.90
CA THR A 456 -31.54 41.93 -10.03
C THR A 456 -32.16 41.44 -8.74
N THR A 457 -32.92 42.30 -8.14
CA THR A 457 -33.80 42.15 -6.98
C THR A 457 -34.97 41.21 -7.30
N GLY A 458 -35.26 40.25 -6.40
CA GLY A 458 -36.47 39.41 -6.46
C GLY A 458 -36.80 38.85 -5.07
N LYS A 459 -37.97 39.18 -4.58
CA LYS A 459 -38.61 38.92 -3.28
C LYS A 459 -38.76 37.42 -2.95
N PRO A 460 -38.95 37.07 -1.65
CA PRO A 460 -39.02 35.69 -1.15
C PRO A 460 -40.43 35.09 -1.35
N VAL A 461 -40.46 33.79 -1.65
CA VAL A 461 -41.69 32.97 -1.70
C VAL A 461 -41.68 32.00 -0.51
N GLU A 462 -42.80 31.98 0.17
CA GLU A 462 -43.17 31.23 1.35
C GLU A 462 -43.12 29.70 1.14
N LYS A 463 -42.86 28.98 2.25
CA LYS A 463 -43.04 27.54 2.44
C LYS A 463 -44.52 27.12 2.39
N PRO A 464 -44.80 25.84 2.11
CA PRO A 464 -45.84 25.13 2.83
C PRO A 464 -45.30 24.06 3.76
N VAL A 465 -45.81 24.11 4.97
CA VAL A 465 -45.71 23.13 6.04
C VAL A 465 -46.62 21.95 5.71
N ALA A 466 -46.08 20.71 5.78
CA ALA A 466 -46.90 19.52 5.84
C ALA A 466 -46.64 18.81 7.16
N SER A 467 -47.72 18.62 7.90
CA SER A 467 -47.82 17.98 9.21
C SER A 467 -47.49 16.50 9.15
N ALA A 468 -46.71 16.00 10.13
CA ALA A 468 -46.51 14.58 10.38
C ALA A 468 -47.48 14.14 11.48
N ASP A 469 -48.25 13.10 11.21
CA ASP A 469 -49.13 12.40 12.14
C ASP A 469 -48.32 11.67 13.20
N ALA A 470 -48.72 11.86 14.47
CA ALA A 470 -48.16 11.18 15.65
C ALA A 470 -48.82 9.83 15.85
N LEU A 471 -48.07 8.80 16.07
CA LEU A 471 -48.51 7.50 16.57
C LEU A 471 -48.43 7.47 18.11
N PRO A 472 -49.37 6.78 18.81
CA PRO A 472 -49.55 6.87 20.27
C PRO A 472 -48.51 6.10 21.07
N VAL A 473 -48.11 6.67 22.17
CA VAL A 473 -47.23 6.11 23.22
C VAL A 473 -48.08 5.31 24.20
N PRO A 474 -47.71 4.09 24.62
CA PRO A 474 -48.33 3.44 25.78
C PRO A 474 -47.69 3.93 27.12
N ASP A 475 -48.53 4.37 28.03
CA ASP A 475 -48.19 4.65 29.42
C ASP A 475 -47.83 3.39 30.18
N GLY A 476 -46.78 3.44 31.01
CA GLY A 476 -46.44 2.39 31.93
C GLY A 476 -45.12 2.61 32.64
N ASN A 477 -45.12 3.44 33.66
CA ASN A 477 -43.98 3.65 34.55
C ASN A 477 -43.99 2.61 35.70
N PRO A 478 -42.84 1.99 36.04
CA PRO A 478 -42.52 1.82 37.43
C PRO A 478 -41.14 2.40 37.78
N SER A 479 -41.16 3.19 38.83
CA SER A 479 -40.07 3.78 39.61
C SER A 479 -38.83 2.89 39.70
N VAL A 480 -37.73 3.35 39.14
CA VAL A 480 -36.39 2.80 39.36
C VAL A 480 -35.60 3.79 40.20
N GLN A 481 -35.15 3.33 41.34
CA GLN A 481 -34.25 4.10 42.25
C GLN A 481 -32.95 4.41 41.54
N VAL A 482 -32.56 5.68 41.56
CA VAL A 482 -31.28 6.17 41.07
C VAL A 482 -30.19 5.71 42.04
N VAL A 483 -29.38 4.74 41.62
CA VAL A 483 -28.12 4.44 42.28
C VAL A 483 -27.08 5.36 41.66
N GLU A 484 -26.55 6.30 42.43
CA GLU A 484 -25.42 7.14 42.05
C GLU A 484 -24.22 6.24 41.69
N LYS A 485 -23.90 6.15 40.42
CA LYS A 485 -22.64 5.56 39.94
C LYS A 485 -21.56 6.64 40.02
N THR A 486 -20.58 6.40 40.88
CA THR A 486 -19.29 7.11 40.85
C THR A 486 -18.76 7.10 39.43
N ALA A 487 -18.49 8.30 38.90
CA ALA A 487 -18.01 8.52 37.56
C ALA A 487 -16.62 7.87 37.38
N GLU A 488 -16.58 6.71 36.73
CA GLU A 488 -15.34 6.17 36.20
C GLU A 488 -14.81 7.13 35.14
N LYS A 489 -13.55 7.55 35.29
CA LYS A 489 -12.88 8.46 34.36
C LYS A 489 -12.90 7.84 32.95
N PRO A 490 -13.37 8.54 31.92
CA PRO A 490 -13.41 8.01 30.59
C PRO A 490 -12.00 7.65 30.11
N PHE A 491 -11.86 6.49 29.51
CA PHE A 491 -10.65 5.84 28.98
C PHE A 491 -9.71 6.77 28.18
N TRP A 492 -10.20 7.83 27.54
CA TRP A 492 -9.39 8.76 26.74
C TRP A 492 -8.56 9.78 27.55
N LYS A 493 -8.71 9.88 28.87
CA LYS A 493 -7.89 10.78 29.71
C LYS A 493 -6.46 10.30 29.98
N PHE A 494 -6.07 9.16 29.47
CA PHE A 494 -4.71 8.61 29.62
C PHE A 494 -3.64 9.29 28.73
N TRP A 495 -4.03 10.25 27.87
CA TRP A 495 -3.18 10.83 26.82
C TRP A 495 -2.75 12.30 27.06
N GLN A 496 -2.86 12.81 28.27
CA GLN A 496 -2.26 14.09 28.65
C GLN A 496 -1.04 13.86 29.52
N LYS A 497 0.09 13.65 28.90
CA LYS A 497 1.44 14.05 29.36
C LYS A 497 2.28 14.40 28.15
#